data_c5e014d5b24c86e472fdc0cafecfc623
#
_entry.id   c5e014d5b24c86e472fdc0cafecfc623
#
_cell.length_a   1.000
_cell.length_b   1.000
_cell.length_c   1.000
_cell.angle_alpha   90.00
_cell.angle_beta   90.00
_cell.angle_gamma   90.00
#
_symmetry.space_group_name_H-M   'P 1'
#
loop_
_entity.id
_entity.type
_entity.pdbx_description
1 polymer ?
#
loop_
_entity_poly.entity_id
_entity_poly.type
_entity_poly.pdbx_seq_one_letter_code
_entity_poly.pdbx_strand_id
1 'polypeptide(L)'
;KIMAAFNIADRGRLADRWLIDTVKLAWKAKLHISLAVDLLLRMKEGSDNSAIDVFKSNLKDLLLAAPAGPRVTMGLDPGIRTGVKVAVVDQTGKLLGTSTVYPHEPRNDWAGSLAALGALCIRHKVEVIAIGNGTASRETDKLASELIKKLPDAAITKVMVSEAGASVYSASELAAAEFPDLDVSLRGAVSIARRLQDPLAELVKIEPKAIGVGQYQHDVN
;
A
#
# COMPACT_ATOMS: atom_id res chain seq x y z
N LYS A 1 -30.29 24.59 -29.21
CA LYS A 1 -29.54 25.63 -28.47
C LYS A 1 -28.74 26.53 -29.41
N ILE A 2 -27.83 26.00 -30.30
CA ILE A 2 -27.01 26.82 -31.22
C ILE A 2 -27.91 27.68 -32.13
N MET A 3 -28.87 27.06 -32.83
CA MET A 3 -29.81 27.78 -33.69
C MET A 3 -30.55 28.91 -32.95
N ALA A 4 -30.97 28.63 -31.69
CA ALA A 4 -31.65 29.66 -30.87
C ALA A 4 -30.70 30.81 -30.50
N ALA A 5 -29.46 30.52 -30.12
CA ALA A 5 -28.45 31.53 -29.78
C ALA A 5 -28.13 32.50 -30.93
N PHE A 6 -28.19 32.03 -32.17
CA PHE A 6 -27.92 32.81 -33.37
C PHE A 6 -29.19 33.21 -34.11
N ASN A 7 -30.37 33.01 -33.51
CA ASN A 7 -31.68 33.35 -34.09
C ASN A 7 -31.93 32.76 -35.50
N ILE A 8 -31.40 31.53 -35.70
CA ILE A 8 -31.53 30.77 -36.94
C ILE A 8 -32.80 29.92 -36.87
N ALA A 9 -33.73 30.14 -37.78
CA ALA A 9 -34.98 29.37 -37.92
C ALA A 9 -35.37 29.32 -39.38
N ASP A 10 -36.10 28.27 -39.77
CA ASP A 10 -36.71 28.22 -41.08
C ASP A 10 -37.92 29.17 -41.14
N ARG A 11 -37.77 30.25 -41.86
CA ARG A 11 -38.80 31.29 -42.09
C ARG A 11 -39.20 31.37 -43.57
N GLY A 12 -38.83 30.33 -44.35
CA GLY A 12 -39.11 30.29 -45.78
C GLY A 12 -38.17 31.16 -46.64
N ARG A 13 -37.07 31.70 -46.10
CA ARG A 13 -36.08 32.47 -46.87
C ARG A 13 -35.11 31.51 -47.58
N LEU A 14 -34.60 31.93 -48.72
CA LEU A 14 -33.67 31.13 -49.54
C LEU A 14 -32.45 30.60 -48.76
N ALA A 15 -31.94 31.40 -47.81
CA ALA A 15 -30.73 31.04 -47.03
C ALA A 15 -31.04 30.21 -45.77
N ASP A 16 -32.28 30.06 -45.33
CA ASP A 16 -32.60 29.42 -44.04
C ASP A 16 -32.14 27.97 -43.98
N ARG A 17 -32.41 27.23 -45.05
CA ARG A 17 -32.01 25.82 -45.12
C ARG A 17 -30.48 25.64 -45.09
N TRP A 18 -29.77 26.48 -45.83
CA TRP A 18 -28.31 26.48 -45.83
C TRP A 18 -27.71 26.80 -44.45
N LEU A 19 -28.24 27.79 -43.75
CA LEU A 19 -27.86 28.14 -42.38
C LEU A 19 -28.08 27.01 -41.40
N ILE A 20 -29.23 26.33 -41.47
CA ILE A 20 -29.56 25.19 -40.63
C ILE A 20 -28.58 24.04 -40.88
N ASP A 21 -28.26 23.72 -42.13
CA ASP A 21 -27.34 22.64 -42.47
C ASP A 21 -25.90 23.00 -42.10
N THR A 22 -25.51 24.26 -42.21
CA THR A 22 -24.22 24.77 -41.71
C THR A 22 -24.09 24.62 -40.21
N VAL A 23 -25.14 24.91 -39.42
CA VAL A 23 -25.12 24.65 -37.96
C VAL A 23 -24.98 23.17 -37.63
N LYS A 24 -25.69 22.29 -38.37
CA LYS A 24 -25.54 20.83 -38.19
C LYS A 24 -24.14 20.37 -38.48
N LEU A 25 -23.54 20.85 -39.56
CA LEU A 25 -22.18 20.52 -39.94
C LEU A 25 -21.16 21.02 -38.90
N ALA A 26 -21.29 22.28 -38.49
CA ALA A 26 -20.44 22.88 -37.44
C ALA A 26 -20.50 22.09 -36.13
N TRP A 27 -21.72 21.66 -35.75
CA TRP A 27 -21.87 20.81 -34.58
C TRP A 27 -21.15 19.48 -34.73
N LYS A 28 -21.38 18.73 -35.81
CA LYS A 28 -20.79 17.40 -36.02
C LYS A 28 -19.27 17.45 -36.22
N ALA A 29 -18.77 18.40 -37.02
CA ALA A 29 -17.39 18.41 -37.45
C ALA A 29 -16.44 19.11 -36.47
N LYS A 30 -16.94 20.02 -35.61
CA LYS A 30 -16.09 20.82 -34.72
C LYS A 30 -16.59 20.88 -33.29
N LEU A 31 -17.77 21.43 -33.06
CA LEU A 31 -18.24 21.80 -31.72
C LEU A 31 -18.43 20.58 -30.82
N HIS A 32 -19.06 19.52 -31.32
CA HIS A 32 -19.30 18.30 -30.54
C HIS A 32 -17.99 17.66 -30.11
N ILE A 33 -17.03 17.52 -31.02
CA ILE A 33 -15.72 16.90 -30.74
C ILE A 33 -14.94 17.74 -29.72
N SER A 34 -14.85 19.06 -29.97
CA SER A 34 -14.13 19.97 -29.07
C SER A 34 -14.72 20.00 -27.67
N LEU A 35 -16.06 20.10 -27.57
CA LEU A 35 -16.74 20.11 -26.27
C LEU A 35 -16.65 18.77 -25.52
N ALA A 36 -16.70 17.65 -26.26
CA ALA A 36 -16.56 16.34 -25.65
C ALA A 36 -15.13 16.16 -25.07
N VAL A 37 -14.09 16.54 -25.82
CA VAL A 37 -12.71 16.50 -25.35
C VAL A 37 -12.51 17.41 -24.13
N ASP A 38 -12.98 18.66 -24.20
CA ASP A 38 -12.87 19.60 -23.07
C ASP A 38 -13.57 19.09 -21.81
N LEU A 39 -14.78 18.53 -21.97
CA LEU A 39 -15.52 17.94 -20.85
C LEU A 39 -14.77 16.75 -20.22
N LEU A 40 -14.27 15.84 -21.06
CA LEU A 40 -13.52 14.67 -20.58
C LEU A 40 -12.23 15.08 -19.86
N LEU A 41 -11.51 16.09 -20.36
CA LEU A 41 -10.31 16.62 -19.69
C LEU A 41 -10.65 17.23 -18.33
N ARG A 42 -11.70 18.01 -18.24
CA ARG A 42 -12.15 18.55 -16.93
C ARG A 42 -12.60 17.48 -15.95
N MET A 43 -13.30 16.46 -16.45
CA MET A 43 -13.70 15.32 -15.61
C MET A 43 -12.48 14.55 -15.12
N LYS A 44 -11.49 14.33 -16.00
CA LYS A 44 -10.22 13.68 -15.63
C LYS A 44 -9.50 14.48 -14.55
N GLU A 45 -9.31 15.77 -14.74
CA GLU A 45 -8.66 16.66 -13.76
C GLU A 45 -9.36 16.63 -12.39
N GLY A 46 -10.69 16.68 -12.38
CA GLY A 46 -11.46 16.55 -11.14
C GLY A 46 -11.29 15.20 -10.46
N SER A 47 -11.21 14.12 -11.25
CA SER A 47 -10.97 12.77 -10.75
C SER A 47 -9.54 12.62 -10.19
N ASP A 48 -8.54 13.14 -10.90
CA ASP A 48 -7.14 13.10 -10.49
C ASP A 48 -6.94 13.85 -9.16
N ASN A 49 -7.53 15.05 -9.02
CA ASN A 49 -7.47 15.81 -7.78
C ASN A 49 -8.10 15.05 -6.60
N SER A 50 -9.26 14.42 -6.83
CA SER A 50 -9.91 13.60 -5.79
C SER A 50 -9.05 12.41 -5.38
N ALA A 51 -8.41 11.74 -6.34
CA ALA A 51 -7.51 10.62 -6.06
C ALA A 51 -6.27 11.06 -5.28
N ILE A 52 -5.70 12.23 -5.59
CA ILE A 52 -4.57 12.83 -4.87
C ILE A 52 -4.96 13.17 -3.42
N ASP A 53 -6.16 13.73 -3.20
CA ASP A 53 -6.63 14.04 -1.84
C ASP A 53 -6.82 12.77 -0.99
N VAL A 54 -7.32 11.70 -1.57
CA VAL A 54 -7.41 10.39 -0.90
C VAL A 54 -6.01 9.84 -0.56
N PHE A 55 -5.08 9.89 -1.52
CA PHE A 55 -3.69 9.48 -1.28
C PHE A 55 -3.06 10.27 -0.14
N LYS A 56 -3.20 11.61 -0.15
CA LYS A 56 -2.68 12.50 0.88
C LYS A 56 -3.23 12.16 2.28
N SER A 57 -4.54 11.92 2.39
CA SER A 57 -5.17 11.54 3.65
C SER A 57 -4.63 10.20 4.17
N ASN A 58 -4.63 9.18 3.31
CA ASN A 58 -4.18 7.84 3.67
C ASN A 58 -2.68 7.81 4.03
N LEU A 59 -1.86 8.54 3.28
CA LEU A 59 -0.42 8.66 3.59
C LEU A 59 -0.20 9.35 4.94
N LYS A 60 -0.95 10.42 5.22
CA LYS A 60 -0.88 11.11 6.51
C LYS A 60 -1.23 10.18 7.66
N ASP A 61 -2.32 9.42 7.54
CA ASP A 61 -2.77 8.48 8.57
C ASP A 61 -1.73 7.36 8.80
N LEU A 62 -1.08 6.91 7.71
CA LEU A 62 -0.02 5.90 7.79
C LEU A 62 1.24 6.45 8.49
N LEU A 63 1.69 7.65 8.13
CA LEU A 63 2.88 8.29 8.70
C LEU A 63 2.70 8.65 10.17
N LEU A 64 1.49 9.04 10.55
CA LEU A 64 1.14 9.45 11.91
C LEU A 64 0.47 8.34 12.73
N ALA A 65 0.57 7.10 12.29
CA ALA A 65 0.09 5.96 13.08
C ALA A 65 0.77 5.92 14.45
N ALA A 66 0.04 5.50 15.48
CA ALA A 66 0.56 5.48 16.85
C ALA A 66 1.75 4.50 16.96
N PRO A 67 2.94 4.96 17.39
CA PRO A 67 4.11 4.11 17.54
C PRO A 67 3.97 3.20 18.76
N ALA A 68 4.42 1.96 18.65
CA ALA A 68 4.54 1.07 19.81
C ALA A 68 5.72 1.47 20.71
N GLY A 69 6.61 2.29 20.23
CA GLY A 69 7.80 2.76 20.94
C GLY A 69 8.92 1.71 21.02
N PRO A 70 9.90 1.93 21.94
CA PRO A 70 11.12 1.13 22.04
C PRO A 70 10.86 -0.23 22.68
N ARG A 71 10.27 -1.17 21.92
CA ARG A 71 9.98 -2.54 22.34
C ARG A 71 10.70 -3.53 21.44
N VAL A 72 11.13 -4.66 22.02
CA VAL A 72 11.64 -5.76 21.20
C VAL A 72 10.50 -6.31 20.33
N THR A 73 10.64 -6.14 19.03
CA THR A 73 9.56 -6.39 18.07
C THR A 73 9.95 -7.50 17.08
N MET A 74 9.04 -8.46 16.91
CA MET A 74 9.13 -9.46 15.84
C MET A 74 8.27 -9.01 14.67
N GLY A 75 8.87 -8.80 13.50
CA GLY A 75 8.17 -8.53 12.24
C GLY A 75 7.91 -9.82 11.48
N LEU A 76 6.67 -9.99 11.05
CA LEU A 76 6.24 -11.09 10.19
C LEU A 76 5.80 -10.51 8.85
N ASP A 77 6.51 -10.87 7.79
CA ASP A 77 6.15 -10.55 6.40
C ASP A 77 5.47 -11.79 5.79
N PRO A 78 4.14 -11.77 5.63
CA PRO A 78 3.38 -12.94 5.21
C PRO A 78 3.70 -13.38 3.79
N GLY A 79 3.73 -14.67 3.55
CA GLY A 79 3.89 -15.25 2.22
C GLY A 79 3.44 -16.70 2.18
N ILE A 80 2.60 -17.05 1.19
CA ILE A 80 2.09 -18.42 1.06
C ILE A 80 3.20 -19.38 0.61
N ARG A 81 3.64 -19.23 -0.63
CA ARG A 81 4.63 -20.14 -1.24
C ARG A 81 6.06 -19.90 -0.76
N THR A 82 6.43 -18.65 -0.58
CA THR A 82 7.77 -18.22 -0.21
C THR A 82 8.02 -18.31 1.29
N GLY A 83 7.02 -18.68 2.07
CA GLY A 83 7.04 -18.71 3.52
C GLY A 83 6.87 -17.33 4.16
N VAL A 84 6.64 -17.33 5.47
CA VAL A 84 6.57 -16.11 6.28
C VAL A 84 8.00 -15.73 6.68
N LYS A 85 8.44 -14.54 6.27
CA LYS A 85 9.74 -13.99 6.66
C LYS A 85 9.63 -13.38 8.03
N VAL A 86 10.63 -13.65 8.85
CA VAL A 86 10.65 -13.27 10.26
C VAL A 86 11.91 -12.49 10.54
N ALA A 87 11.75 -11.34 11.20
CA ALA A 87 12.86 -10.56 11.72
C ALA A 87 12.55 -10.12 13.15
N VAL A 88 13.52 -10.20 14.04
CA VAL A 88 13.43 -9.66 15.40
C VAL A 88 14.36 -8.46 15.50
N VAL A 89 13.83 -7.33 15.96
CA VAL A 89 14.60 -6.12 16.22
C VAL A 89 14.56 -5.76 17.70
N ASP A 90 15.64 -5.17 18.19
CA ASP A 90 15.70 -4.67 19.56
C ASP A 90 14.92 -3.34 19.72
N GLN A 91 14.97 -2.77 20.89
CA GLN A 91 14.30 -1.50 21.23
C GLN A 91 14.78 -0.30 20.42
N THR A 92 15.96 -0.40 19.77
CA THR A 92 16.53 0.65 18.91
C THR A 92 16.32 0.38 17.42
N GLY A 93 15.63 -0.72 17.08
CA GLY A 93 15.44 -1.14 15.69
C GLY A 93 16.60 -1.93 15.10
N LYS A 94 17.62 -2.29 15.90
CA LYS A 94 18.75 -3.13 15.48
C LYS A 94 18.30 -4.58 15.29
N LEU A 95 18.68 -5.19 14.18
CA LEU A 95 18.38 -6.59 13.87
C LEU A 95 19.07 -7.54 14.85
N LEU A 96 18.29 -8.41 15.51
CA LEU A 96 18.77 -9.42 16.45
C LEU A 96 18.80 -10.83 15.84
N GLY A 97 17.86 -11.14 14.94
CA GLY A 97 17.77 -12.45 14.32
C GLY A 97 16.71 -12.51 13.24
N THR A 98 16.85 -13.47 12.35
CA THR A 98 15.92 -13.70 11.24
C THR A 98 15.60 -15.18 11.10
N SER A 99 14.49 -15.49 10.46
CA SER A 99 14.10 -16.84 10.06
C SER A 99 13.12 -16.78 8.90
N THR A 100 12.90 -17.90 8.24
CA THR A 100 11.77 -18.09 7.33
C THR A 100 11.04 -19.36 7.75
N VAL A 101 9.74 -19.24 7.99
CA VAL A 101 8.88 -20.36 8.39
C VAL A 101 7.82 -20.63 7.31
N TYR A 102 7.37 -21.88 7.23
CA TYR A 102 6.51 -22.34 6.14
C TYR A 102 5.23 -22.99 6.68
N PRO A 103 4.37 -22.26 7.36
CA PRO A 103 3.15 -22.80 7.96
C PRO A 103 2.08 -23.19 6.94
N HIS A 104 2.17 -22.66 5.69
CA HIS A 104 1.19 -22.83 4.64
C HIS A 104 1.62 -23.81 3.57
N GLU A 105 0.67 -24.17 2.67
CA GLU A 105 0.99 -24.99 1.50
C GLU A 105 2.13 -24.38 0.65
N PRO A 106 2.98 -25.20 0.04
CA PRO A 106 2.92 -26.67 -0.02
C PRO A 106 3.56 -27.39 1.17
N ARG A 107 4.28 -26.70 2.06
CA ARG A 107 5.04 -27.36 3.15
C ARG A 107 4.17 -27.70 4.36
N ASN A 108 3.16 -26.88 4.69
CA ASN A 108 2.24 -27.07 5.82
C ASN A 108 2.94 -27.38 7.16
N ASP A 109 4.14 -26.82 7.38
CA ASP A 109 4.90 -27.02 8.61
C ASP A 109 4.47 -26.06 9.70
N TRP A 110 3.24 -26.26 10.19
CA TRP A 110 2.65 -25.43 11.24
C TRP A 110 3.37 -25.60 12.58
N ALA A 111 3.65 -26.84 12.97
CA ALA A 111 4.29 -27.14 14.24
C ALA A 111 5.74 -26.65 14.31
N GLY A 112 6.53 -26.90 13.26
CA GLY A 112 7.90 -26.37 13.15
C GLY A 112 7.93 -24.86 13.11
N SER A 113 6.97 -24.24 12.43
CA SER A 113 6.83 -22.77 12.41
C SER A 113 6.58 -22.20 13.80
N LEU A 114 5.66 -22.78 14.57
CA LEU A 114 5.40 -22.38 15.97
C LEU A 114 6.63 -22.58 16.86
N ALA A 115 7.34 -23.69 16.71
CA ALA A 115 8.57 -23.96 17.48
C ALA A 115 9.68 -22.94 17.16
N ALA A 116 9.89 -22.62 15.89
CA ALA A 116 10.89 -21.65 15.46
C ALA A 116 10.58 -20.23 15.97
N LEU A 117 9.32 -19.81 15.82
CA LEU A 117 8.87 -18.50 16.32
C LEU A 117 8.94 -18.42 17.85
N GLY A 118 8.55 -19.50 18.55
CA GLY A 118 8.65 -19.59 20.00
C GLY A 118 10.06 -19.47 20.52
N ALA A 119 11.01 -20.15 19.86
CA ALA A 119 12.42 -20.06 20.21
C ALA A 119 12.97 -18.62 20.04
N LEU A 120 12.60 -17.93 18.96
CA LEU A 120 12.97 -16.52 18.76
C LEU A 120 12.34 -15.61 19.82
N CYS A 121 11.05 -15.81 20.16
CA CYS A 121 10.36 -15.03 21.18
C CYS A 121 11.06 -15.14 22.54
N ILE A 122 11.38 -16.36 22.98
CA ILE A 122 12.05 -16.62 24.25
C ILE A 122 13.47 -16.07 24.25
N ARG A 123 14.24 -16.38 23.19
CA ARG A 123 15.64 -15.99 23.07
C ARG A 123 15.83 -14.48 23.13
N HIS A 124 14.98 -13.73 22.45
CA HIS A 124 15.13 -12.28 22.32
C HIS A 124 14.16 -11.50 23.20
N LYS A 125 13.35 -12.18 24.01
CA LYS A 125 12.34 -11.55 24.88
C LYS A 125 11.41 -10.62 24.10
N VAL A 126 10.82 -11.14 23.02
CA VAL A 126 9.91 -10.39 22.16
C VAL A 126 8.69 -9.93 22.97
N GLU A 127 8.36 -8.65 22.86
CA GLU A 127 7.23 -8.01 23.54
C GLU A 127 6.04 -7.79 22.59
N VAL A 128 6.32 -7.58 21.29
CA VAL A 128 5.29 -7.29 20.29
C VAL A 128 5.58 -8.04 18.99
N ILE A 129 4.52 -8.53 18.35
CA ILE A 129 4.56 -9.13 17.02
C ILE A 129 3.85 -8.19 16.04
N ALA A 130 4.61 -7.66 15.07
CA ALA A 130 4.11 -6.88 13.95
C ALA A 130 3.82 -7.79 12.76
N ILE A 131 2.61 -7.80 12.24
CA ILE A 131 2.20 -8.67 11.12
C ILE A 131 1.86 -7.78 9.93
N GLY A 132 2.54 -7.96 8.81
CA GLY A 132 2.19 -7.29 7.55
C GLY A 132 0.77 -7.64 7.10
N ASN A 133 0.06 -6.67 6.53
CA ASN A 133 -1.34 -6.82 6.15
C ASN A 133 -1.56 -7.34 4.71
N GLY A 134 -0.54 -7.91 4.09
CA GLY A 134 -0.61 -8.44 2.74
C GLY A 134 -1.23 -9.83 2.61
N THR A 135 -0.87 -10.51 1.53
CA THR A 135 -1.37 -11.87 1.22
C THR A 135 -0.97 -12.85 2.33
N ALA A 136 -1.90 -13.70 2.78
CA ALA A 136 -1.73 -14.64 3.90
C ALA A 136 -1.61 -13.98 5.29
N SER A 137 -1.93 -12.71 5.42
CA SER A 137 -1.92 -12.02 6.73
C SER A 137 -2.87 -12.64 7.75
N ARG A 138 -4.05 -13.11 7.32
CA ARG A 138 -5.04 -13.76 8.20
C ARG A 138 -4.54 -15.09 8.76
N GLU A 139 -3.87 -15.87 7.93
CA GLU A 139 -3.27 -17.15 8.31
C GLU A 139 -2.08 -16.93 9.26
N THR A 140 -1.25 -15.93 8.96
CA THR A 140 -0.13 -15.52 9.81
C THR A 140 -0.62 -14.95 11.14
N ASP A 141 -1.74 -14.25 11.16
CA ASP A 141 -2.39 -13.78 12.40
C ASP A 141 -2.88 -14.93 13.28
N LYS A 142 -3.43 -16.00 12.69
CA LYS A 142 -3.78 -17.22 13.41
C LYS A 142 -2.57 -17.90 14.02
N LEU A 143 -1.46 -17.99 13.24
CA LEU A 143 -0.19 -18.55 13.70
C LEU A 143 0.34 -17.78 14.92
N ALA A 144 0.36 -16.45 14.84
CA ALA A 144 0.78 -15.58 15.94
C ALA A 144 -0.14 -15.70 17.15
N SER A 145 -1.46 -15.85 16.94
CA SER A 145 -2.43 -16.06 18.03
C SER A 145 -2.17 -17.36 18.78
N GLU A 146 -1.87 -18.44 18.07
CA GLU A 146 -1.57 -19.73 18.68
C GLU A 146 -0.20 -19.70 19.39
N LEU A 147 0.78 -19.04 18.82
CA LEU A 147 2.08 -18.81 19.44
C LEU A 147 1.94 -18.10 20.80
N ILE A 148 1.19 -17.01 20.85
CA ILE A 148 0.94 -16.24 22.08
C ILE A 148 0.27 -17.10 23.14
N LYS A 149 -0.72 -17.93 22.76
CA LYS A 149 -1.38 -18.86 23.69
C LYS A 149 -0.41 -19.90 24.29
N LYS A 150 0.62 -20.27 23.55
CA LYS A 150 1.66 -21.21 24.02
C LYS A 150 2.73 -20.56 24.91
N LEU A 151 2.78 -19.24 24.96
CA LEU A 151 3.73 -18.43 25.73
C LEU A 151 3.00 -17.45 26.67
N PRO A 152 2.14 -17.92 27.57
CA PRO A 152 1.30 -17.04 28.39
C PRO A 152 2.10 -16.11 29.31
N ASP A 153 3.25 -16.57 29.79
CA ASP A 153 4.12 -15.82 30.71
C ASP A 153 4.91 -14.69 30.01
N ALA A 154 4.98 -14.72 28.67
CA ALA A 154 5.76 -13.73 27.92
C ALA A 154 5.00 -12.40 27.68
N ALA A 155 3.69 -12.34 27.98
CA ALA A 155 2.85 -11.15 27.80
C ALA A 155 2.95 -10.50 26.41
N ILE A 156 3.16 -11.30 25.37
CA ILE A 156 3.34 -10.82 23.98
C ILE A 156 2.00 -10.31 23.44
N THR A 157 2.04 -9.14 22.79
CA THR A 157 0.92 -8.61 22.02
C THR A 157 1.19 -8.72 20.53
N LYS A 158 0.12 -8.66 19.68
CA LYS A 158 0.27 -8.65 18.23
C LYS A 158 -0.49 -7.48 17.61
N VAL A 159 0.03 -6.92 16.53
CA VAL A 159 -0.55 -5.78 15.82
C VAL A 159 -0.41 -6.00 14.31
N MET A 160 -1.49 -5.75 13.57
CA MET A 160 -1.42 -5.68 12.12
C MET A 160 -0.78 -4.36 11.69
N VAL A 161 0.17 -4.42 10.77
CA VAL A 161 0.94 -3.27 10.27
C VAL A 161 0.79 -3.19 8.77
N SER A 162 0.63 -1.99 8.24
CA SER A 162 0.65 -1.78 6.78
C SER A 162 2.01 -2.15 6.21
N GLU A 163 2.03 -3.03 5.21
CA GLU A 163 3.24 -3.38 4.46
C GLU A 163 3.45 -2.52 3.21
N ALA A 164 2.60 -1.49 2.99
CA ALA A 164 2.69 -0.62 1.82
C ALA A 164 4.11 -0.09 1.61
N GLY A 165 4.67 -0.31 0.42
CA GLY A 165 6.04 0.07 0.07
C GLY A 165 7.16 -0.77 0.70
N ALA A 166 6.89 -1.78 1.53
CA ALA A 166 7.94 -2.60 2.16
C ALA A 166 8.80 -3.35 1.14
N SER A 167 8.21 -3.84 0.07
CA SER A 167 8.92 -4.49 -1.04
C SER A 167 9.83 -3.52 -1.80
N VAL A 168 9.40 -2.26 -1.98
CA VAL A 168 10.22 -1.22 -2.61
C VAL A 168 11.42 -0.88 -1.72
N TYR A 169 11.19 -0.68 -0.42
CA TYR A 169 12.28 -0.48 0.53
C TYR A 169 13.27 -1.65 0.51
N SER A 170 12.79 -2.89 0.59
CA SER A 170 13.66 -4.06 0.66
C SER A 170 14.63 -4.19 -0.53
N ALA A 171 14.22 -3.72 -1.70
CA ALA A 171 15.03 -3.71 -2.93
C ALA A 171 15.84 -2.43 -3.13
N SER A 172 15.71 -1.43 -2.26
CA SER A 172 16.39 -0.14 -2.39
C SER A 172 17.88 -0.21 -2.05
N GLU A 173 18.65 0.74 -2.59
CA GLU A 173 20.06 0.92 -2.25
C GLU A 173 20.26 1.22 -0.75
N LEU A 174 19.31 1.96 -0.16
CA LEU A 174 19.32 2.26 1.27
C LEU A 174 19.24 0.98 2.11
N ALA A 175 18.29 0.09 1.78
CA ALA A 175 18.15 -1.18 2.48
C ALA A 175 19.36 -2.10 2.26
N ALA A 176 19.98 -2.05 1.08
CA ALA A 176 21.21 -2.79 0.79
C ALA A 176 22.39 -2.26 1.62
N ALA A 177 22.48 -0.96 1.82
CA ALA A 177 23.50 -0.35 2.69
C ALA A 177 23.24 -0.62 4.19
N GLU A 178 21.98 -0.60 4.63
CA GLU A 178 21.61 -0.93 6.02
C GLU A 178 21.84 -2.42 6.33
N PHE A 179 21.66 -3.32 5.37
CA PHE A 179 21.70 -4.76 5.53
C PHE A 179 22.43 -5.44 4.36
N PRO A 180 23.75 -5.25 4.20
CA PRO A 180 24.49 -5.78 3.05
C PRO A 180 24.47 -7.31 2.99
N ASP A 181 24.48 -7.98 4.13
CA ASP A 181 24.54 -9.45 4.22
C ASP A 181 23.16 -10.10 4.37
N LEU A 182 22.08 -9.31 4.39
CA LEU A 182 20.73 -9.84 4.58
C LEU A 182 20.02 -10.03 3.23
N ASP A 183 19.41 -11.20 3.06
CA ASP A 183 18.57 -11.47 1.90
C ASP A 183 17.46 -10.42 1.73
N VAL A 184 17.25 -9.98 0.49
CA VAL A 184 16.26 -8.95 0.14
C VAL A 184 14.88 -9.29 0.72
N SER A 185 14.47 -10.56 0.67
CA SER A 185 13.17 -11.00 1.17
C SER A 185 13.00 -10.83 2.69
N LEU A 186 14.09 -10.82 3.46
CA LEU A 186 14.06 -10.63 4.92
C LEU A 186 14.05 -9.16 5.34
N ARG A 187 14.53 -8.25 4.49
CA ARG A 187 14.54 -6.81 4.77
C ARG A 187 13.12 -6.24 4.91
N GLY A 188 12.14 -6.83 4.20
CA GLY A 188 10.72 -6.50 4.36
C GLY A 188 10.21 -6.75 5.78
N ALA A 189 10.55 -7.89 6.37
CA ALA A 189 10.17 -8.22 7.74
C ALA A 189 10.82 -7.29 8.78
N VAL A 190 12.06 -6.84 8.53
CA VAL A 190 12.72 -5.81 9.37
C VAL A 190 11.95 -4.50 9.30
N SER A 191 11.58 -4.06 8.08
CA SER A 191 10.79 -2.85 7.88
C SER A 191 9.45 -2.93 8.59
N ILE A 192 8.74 -4.04 8.52
CA ILE A 192 7.45 -4.25 9.22
C ILE A 192 7.63 -4.12 10.74
N ALA A 193 8.69 -4.69 11.31
CA ALA A 193 8.97 -4.56 12.74
C ALA A 193 9.24 -3.10 13.15
N ARG A 194 10.11 -2.41 12.41
CA ARG A 194 10.50 -1.01 12.67
C ARG A 194 9.34 -0.04 12.48
N ARG A 195 8.45 -0.27 11.52
CA ARG A 195 7.24 0.55 11.34
C ARG A 195 6.31 0.53 12.53
N LEU A 196 6.25 -0.60 13.25
CA LEU A 196 5.47 -0.64 14.46
C LEU A 196 6.12 0.16 15.59
N GLN A 197 7.45 0.16 15.66
CA GLN A 197 8.19 0.92 16.66
C GLN A 197 8.08 2.44 16.41
N ASP A 198 8.35 2.88 15.17
CA ASP A 198 8.29 4.28 14.74
C ASP A 198 7.89 4.33 13.25
N PRO A 199 6.59 4.51 12.95
CA PRO A 199 6.10 4.55 11.58
C PRO A 199 6.77 5.64 10.72
N LEU A 200 6.92 6.83 11.28
CA LEU A 200 7.47 7.97 10.55
C LEU A 200 8.94 7.75 10.17
N ALA A 201 9.76 7.34 11.12
CA ALA A 201 11.20 7.10 10.90
C ALA A 201 11.45 6.03 9.83
N GLU A 202 10.59 5.02 9.73
CA GLU A 202 10.74 3.96 8.74
C GLU A 202 10.15 4.33 7.38
N LEU A 203 8.96 4.94 7.35
CA LEU A 203 8.25 5.23 6.10
C LEU A 203 8.86 6.37 5.29
N VAL A 204 9.56 7.32 5.94
CA VAL A 204 10.27 8.40 5.21
C VAL A 204 11.45 7.89 4.37
N LYS A 205 11.87 6.65 4.55
CA LYS A 205 12.88 5.97 3.71
C LYS A 205 12.34 5.58 2.33
N ILE A 206 11.04 5.65 2.13
CA ILE A 206 10.33 5.20 0.92
C ILE A 206 9.80 6.42 0.19
N GLU A 207 10.04 6.47 -1.12
CA GLU A 207 9.46 7.53 -1.94
C GLU A 207 7.92 7.46 -1.86
N PRO A 208 7.21 8.58 -1.63
CA PRO A 208 5.76 8.59 -1.45
C PRO A 208 4.99 7.88 -2.56
N LYS A 209 5.39 8.05 -3.82
CA LYS A 209 4.78 7.34 -4.96
C LYS A 209 4.86 5.82 -4.88
N ALA A 210 5.84 5.28 -4.16
CA ALA A 210 6.01 3.84 -3.98
C ALA A 210 5.18 3.26 -2.83
N ILE A 211 4.56 4.14 -2.03
CA ILE A 211 3.65 3.74 -0.96
C ILE A 211 2.25 3.57 -1.56
N GLY A 212 1.81 2.34 -1.72
CA GLY A 212 0.55 1.99 -2.40
C GLY A 212 -0.69 2.20 -1.51
N VAL A 213 -1.02 3.46 -1.19
CA VAL A 213 -2.19 3.82 -0.36
C VAL A 213 -3.21 4.68 -1.09
N GLY A 214 -2.97 5.01 -2.37
CA GLY A 214 -3.87 5.78 -3.22
C GLY A 214 -4.92 4.95 -3.93
N GLN A 215 -5.97 5.62 -4.41
CA GLN A 215 -6.92 5.08 -5.38
C GLN A 215 -6.44 5.45 -6.79
N TYR A 216 -6.47 4.48 -7.72
CA TYR A 216 -6.03 4.69 -9.11
C TYR A 216 -4.62 5.33 -9.21
N GLN A 217 -3.75 5.01 -8.27
CA GLN A 217 -2.44 5.65 -8.11
C GLN A 217 -1.54 5.52 -9.35
N HIS A 218 -1.74 4.48 -10.18
CA HIS A 218 -1.00 4.28 -11.42
C HIS A 218 -1.53 5.12 -12.60
N ASP A 219 -2.76 5.67 -12.47
CA ASP A 219 -3.44 6.44 -13.53
C ASP A 219 -3.28 7.97 -13.31
N VAL A 220 -2.77 8.38 -12.17
CA VAL A 220 -2.52 9.77 -11.78
C VAL A 220 -1.04 10.09 -11.94
N ASN A 221 -0.71 11.23 -12.56
CA ASN A 221 0.65 11.70 -12.78
C ASN A 221 1.20 12.50 -11.59
#